data_d258bda2c28191285f134554d596b3e8
#
_entry.id   d258bda2c28191285f134554d596b3e8
#
_cell.length_a   1.000
_cell.length_b   1.000
_cell.length_c   1.000
_cell.angle_alpha   90.00
_cell.angle_beta   90.00
_cell.angle_gamma   90.00
#
_symmetry.space_group_name_H-M   'P 1'
#
loop_
_entity.id
_entity.type
_entity.pdbx_description
1 polymer ?
#
loop_
_entity_poly.entity_id
_entity_poly.type
_entity_poly.pdbx_seq_one_letter_code
_entity_poly.pdbx_strand_id
1 'polypeptide(L)'
;GFYITPDFEQARKFINKQVEALNRSTSNNNIFDSKEEVGIIVEFRISNFVEIFKNPDYHCHYFAKHKKSESDLDFAEFVVQNRENPDELQHHFDFIYGVQTDDNPTQALARFRQNEITKEEMLAEFRKPYSFKQLSIHNQSFCDIMKIEKVYQSKTGEELQKWQ
;
A
#
# COMPACT_ATOMS: atom_id res chain seq x y z
N GLY A 1 -8.48 -0.65 -4.02
CA GLY A 1 -8.40 -0.05 -2.68
C GLY A 1 -7.56 1.21 -2.66
N PHE A 2 -7.80 2.05 -1.68
CA PHE A 2 -6.97 3.21 -1.38
C PHE A 2 -5.97 2.84 -0.27
N TYR A 3 -4.68 3.13 -0.47
CA TYR A 3 -3.61 2.67 0.42
C TYR A 3 -2.93 3.84 1.11
N ILE A 4 -2.78 3.76 2.44
CA ILE A 4 -2.04 4.72 3.26
C ILE A 4 -1.07 4.00 4.20
N THR A 5 -0.03 4.69 4.62
CA THR A 5 0.95 4.19 5.59
C THR A 5 1.04 5.12 6.80
N PRO A 6 1.26 4.59 8.02
CA PRO A 6 1.54 5.41 9.19
C PRO A 6 2.99 5.94 9.24
N ASP A 7 3.83 5.57 8.26
CA ASP A 7 5.25 5.90 8.24
C ASP A 7 5.55 6.91 7.12
N PHE A 8 5.95 8.12 7.52
CA PHE A 8 6.30 9.21 6.61
C PHE A 8 7.46 8.86 5.67
N GLU A 9 8.51 8.23 6.21
CA GLU A 9 9.69 7.87 5.40
C GLU A 9 9.37 6.75 4.39
N GLN A 10 8.45 5.86 4.72
CA GLN A 10 7.93 4.88 3.78
C GLN A 10 7.21 5.56 2.62
N ALA A 11 6.28 6.48 2.91
CA ALA A 11 5.57 7.25 1.89
C ALA A 11 6.55 8.04 1.01
N ARG A 12 7.53 8.69 1.62
CA ARG A 12 8.56 9.47 0.95
C ARG A 12 9.42 8.63 0.00
N LYS A 13 9.92 7.48 0.46
CA LYS A 13 10.70 6.56 -0.38
C LYS A 13 9.89 6.02 -1.55
N PHE A 14 8.63 5.67 -1.31
CA PHE A 14 7.75 5.17 -2.35
C PHE A 14 7.53 6.21 -3.44
N ILE A 15 7.09 7.43 -3.09
CA ILE A 15 6.80 8.46 -4.09
C ILE A 15 8.06 8.92 -4.82
N ASN A 16 9.21 9.05 -4.16
CA ASN A 16 10.46 9.42 -4.80
C ASN A 16 10.89 8.38 -5.84
N LYS A 17 10.76 7.08 -5.55
CA LYS A 17 11.03 6.00 -6.52
C LYS A 17 10.13 6.10 -7.75
N GLN A 18 8.83 6.42 -7.56
CA GLN A 18 7.88 6.59 -8.67
C GLN A 18 8.23 7.82 -9.53
N VAL A 19 8.53 8.94 -8.89
CA VAL A 19 8.90 10.19 -9.57
C VAL A 19 10.20 10.04 -10.35
N GLU A 20 11.21 9.37 -9.79
CA GLU A 20 12.45 9.08 -10.49
C GLU A 20 12.22 8.21 -11.75
N ALA A 21 11.36 7.20 -11.65
CA ALA A 21 11.02 6.37 -12.80
C ALA A 21 10.30 7.19 -13.88
N LEU A 22 9.36 8.05 -13.48
CA LEU A 22 8.64 8.95 -14.38
C LEU A 22 9.59 9.93 -15.08
N ASN A 23 10.45 10.63 -14.34
CA ASN A 23 11.40 11.59 -14.86
C ASN A 23 12.41 10.94 -15.85
N ARG A 24 12.85 9.71 -15.59
CA ARG A 24 13.69 8.95 -16.53
C ARG A 24 12.96 8.65 -17.85
N SER A 25 11.68 8.27 -17.77
CA SER A 25 10.89 7.96 -18.98
C SER A 25 10.61 9.21 -19.81
N THR A 26 10.36 10.34 -19.17
CA THR A 26 10.08 11.63 -19.83
C THR A 26 11.35 12.20 -20.48
N SER A 27 12.50 12.10 -19.81
CA SER A 27 13.79 12.58 -20.36
C SER A 27 14.21 11.85 -21.63
N ASN A 28 13.81 10.59 -21.80
CA ASN A 28 14.09 9.82 -23.01
C ASN A 28 13.23 10.24 -24.21
N ASN A 29 12.09 10.90 -23.96
CA ASN A 29 11.13 11.24 -25.00
C ASN A 29 11.15 12.73 -25.43
N ASN A 30 11.67 13.64 -24.59
CA ASN A 30 11.69 15.08 -24.87
C ASN A 30 12.98 15.75 -24.36
N ILE A 31 13.87 16.08 -25.30
CA ILE A 31 15.17 16.72 -25.00
C ILE A 31 15.01 18.24 -24.67
N PHE A 32 13.87 18.86 -24.97
CA PHE A 32 13.76 20.32 -24.98
C PHE A 32 12.82 20.96 -23.94
N ASP A 33 12.02 20.22 -23.19
CA ASP A 33 11.05 20.84 -22.25
C ASP A 33 10.57 19.92 -21.13
N SER A 34 11.46 19.17 -20.50
CA SER A 34 11.09 18.32 -19.36
C SER A 34 11.12 19.12 -18.05
N LYS A 35 9.97 19.60 -17.61
CA LYS A 35 9.81 19.99 -16.19
C LYS A 35 10.02 18.75 -15.34
N GLU A 36 10.94 18.84 -14.37
CA GLU A 36 11.14 17.78 -13.39
C GLU A 36 9.86 17.63 -12.54
N GLU A 37 9.25 16.44 -12.60
CA GLU A 37 8.11 16.12 -11.75
C GLU A 37 8.55 15.99 -10.29
N VAL A 38 7.70 16.43 -9.38
CA VAL A 38 7.94 16.42 -7.94
C VAL A 38 6.83 15.66 -7.23
N GLY A 39 7.20 14.75 -6.36
CA GLY A 39 6.24 13.98 -5.57
C GLY A 39 5.66 14.78 -4.42
N ILE A 40 4.41 14.48 -4.10
CA ILE A 40 3.68 15.08 -2.98
C ILE A 40 3.28 13.98 -1.99
N ILE A 41 3.47 14.24 -0.70
CA ILE A 41 2.99 13.40 0.39
C ILE A 41 1.84 14.13 1.07
N VAL A 42 0.70 13.45 1.17
CA VAL A 42 -0.49 14.00 1.85
C VAL A 42 -0.65 13.29 3.19
N GLU A 43 -0.66 14.05 4.27
CA GLU A 43 -0.93 13.57 5.61
C GLU A 43 -2.44 13.68 5.91
N PHE A 44 -3.02 12.55 6.30
CA PHE A 44 -4.42 12.49 6.70
C PHE A 44 -4.54 12.30 8.21
N ARG A 45 -5.47 13.00 8.81
CA ARG A 45 -5.95 12.71 10.15
C ARG A 45 -7.18 11.81 10.07
N ILE A 46 -7.14 10.70 10.79
CA ILE A 46 -8.28 9.81 11.01
C ILE A 46 -8.63 9.89 12.50
N SER A 47 -9.68 10.61 12.81
CA SER A 47 -10.13 10.73 14.19
C SER A 47 -10.71 9.41 14.70
N ASN A 48 -10.38 9.03 15.93
CA ASN A 48 -10.93 7.83 16.60
C ASN A 48 -10.66 6.51 15.83
N PHE A 49 -9.50 6.41 15.12
CA PHE A 49 -9.17 5.22 14.31
C PHE A 49 -9.37 3.89 15.05
N VAL A 50 -8.96 3.81 16.33
CA VAL A 50 -9.11 2.58 17.14
C VAL A 50 -10.57 2.22 17.37
N GLU A 51 -11.42 3.22 17.60
CA GLU A 51 -12.86 3.01 17.81
C GLU A 51 -13.54 2.62 16.50
N ILE A 52 -13.15 3.21 15.38
CA ILE A 52 -13.63 2.83 14.05
C ILE A 52 -13.26 1.37 13.76
N PHE A 53 -12.03 0.97 14.08
CA PHE A 53 -11.55 -0.41 13.86
C PHE A 53 -12.29 -1.44 14.73
N LYS A 54 -12.88 -1.03 15.84
CA LYS A 54 -13.69 -1.86 16.73
C LYS A 54 -15.20 -1.77 16.44
N ASN A 55 -15.60 -0.83 15.59
CA ASN A 55 -17.02 -0.62 15.29
C ASN A 55 -17.57 -1.81 14.49
N PRO A 56 -18.62 -2.50 14.95
CA PRO A 56 -19.20 -3.66 14.27
C PRO A 56 -19.88 -3.31 12.94
N ASP A 57 -20.12 -2.04 12.65
CA ASP A 57 -20.66 -1.59 11.35
C ASP A 57 -19.62 -1.68 10.21
N TYR A 58 -18.34 -1.85 10.56
CA TYR A 58 -17.26 -2.04 9.61
C TYR A 58 -16.66 -3.44 9.69
N HIS A 59 -16.47 -4.06 8.56
CA HIS A 59 -15.71 -5.31 8.45
C HIS A 59 -14.22 -5.02 8.36
N CYS A 60 -13.53 -5.06 9.50
CA CYS A 60 -12.12 -4.75 9.60
C CYS A 60 -11.28 -6.01 9.77
N HIS A 61 -10.10 -6.03 9.16
CA HIS A 61 -9.14 -7.09 9.40
C HIS A 61 -7.77 -6.54 9.76
N TYR A 62 -7.09 -7.23 10.67
CA TYR A 62 -5.75 -6.89 11.11
C TYR A 62 -4.80 -8.07 10.98
N PHE A 63 -3.82 -7.94 10.11
CA PHE A 63 -2.71 -8.88 10.02
C PHE A 63 -1.56 -8.41 10.92
N ALA A 64 -1.51 -8.90 12.15
CA ALA A 64 -0.51 -8.52 13.16
C ALA A 64 0.92 -8.91 12.75
N LYS A 65 1.06 -10.05 12.05
CA LYS A 65 2.32 -10.62 11.61
C LYS A 65 2.12 -11.37 10.30
N HIS A 66 3.23 -11.79 9.67
CA HIS A 66 3.24 -12.63 8.45
C HIS A 66 2.76 -14.07 8.69
N LYS A 67 2.33 -14.41 9.90
CA LYS A 67 1.83 -15.74 10.28
C LYS A 67 0.32 -15.74 10.24
N LYS A 68 -0.28 -16.94 10.26
CA LYS A 68 -1.72 -17.14 10.47
C LYS A 68 -2.23 -16.17 11.53
N SER A 69 -3.26 -15.44 11.21
CA SER A 69 -4.00 -14.67 12.20
C SER A 69 -4.76 -15.63 13.12
N GLU A 70 -5.18 -15.16 14.29
CA GLU A 70 -6.07 -15.93 15.18
C GLU A 70 -7.40 -16.31 14.52
N SER A 71 -7.72 -15.68 13.38
CA SER A 71 -8.92 -15.92 12.55
C SER A 71 -8.72 -16.94 11.43
N ASP A 72 -7.69 -17.79 11.47
CA ASP A 72 -7.32 -18.77 10.44
C ASP A 72 -7.00 -18.20 9.04
N LEU A 73 -7.05 -16.90 8.85
CA LEU A 73 -6.72 -16.27 7.58
C LEU A 73 -5.19 -16.14 7.44
N ASP A 74 -4.61 -16.88 6.50
CA ASP A 74 -3.18 -16.77 6.18
C ASP A 74 -2.93 -15.54 5.32
N PHE A 75 -2.05 -14.64 5.79
CA PHE A 75 -1.72 -13.41 5.07
C PHE A 75 -1.20 -13.66 3.65
N ALA A 76 -0.33 -14.65 3.48
CA ALA A 76 0.27 -14.93 2.18
C ALA A 76 -0.78 -15.45 1.18
N GLU A 77 -1.63 -16.38 1.60
CA GLU A 77 -2.72 -16.89 0.77
C GLU A 77 -3.73 -15.78 0.44
N PHE A 78 -4.09 -14.94 1.40
CA PHE A 78 -4.97 -13.80 1.20
C PHE A 78 -4.43 -12.84 0.13
N VAL A 79 -3.15 -12.48 0.20
CA VAL A 79 -2.53 -11.58 -0.78
C VAL A 79 -2.47 -12.23 -2.16
N VAL A 80 -2.14 -13.53 -2.25
CA VAL A 80 -2.10 -14.26 -3.52
C VAL A 80 -3.47 -14.29 -4.18
N GLN A 81 -4.52 -14.66 -3.46
CA GLN A 81 -5.89 -14.72 -3.98
C GLN A 81 -6.34 -13.39 -4.57
N ASN A 82 -6.07 -12.28 -3.89
CA ASN A 82 -6.43 -10.95 -4.38
C ASN A 82 -5.59 -10.48 -5.58
N ARG A 83 -4.37 -10.99 -5.75
CA ARG A 83 -3.52 -10.69 -6.91
C ARG A 83 -3.79 -11.59 -8.11
N GLU A 84 -4.31 -12.78 -7.91
CA GLU A 84 -4.70 -13.69 -8.98
C GLU A 84 -6.01 -13.26 -9.66
N ASN A 85 -6.86 -12.54 -8.95
CA ASN A 85 -8.16 -12.06 -9.42
C ASN A 85 -8.22 -10.52 -9.34
N PRO A 86 -7.49 -9.79 -10.19
CA PRO A 86 -7.36 -8.33 -10.08
C PRO A 86 -8.66 -7.58 -10.39
N ASP A 87 -9.56 -8.21 -11.14
CA ASP A 87 -10.81 -7.61 -11.59
C ASP A 87 -11.95 -7.75 -10.56
N GLU A 88 -11.77 -8.59 -9.55
CA GLU A 88 -12.77 -8.85 -8.52
C GLU A 88 -12.15 -8.92 -7.14
N LEU A 89 -12.69 -8.16 -6.20
CA LEU A 89 -12.25 -8.14 -4.82
C LEU A 89 -12.61 -9.48 -4.15
N GLN A 90 -11.59 -10.21 -3.67
CA GLN A 90 -11.75 -11.54 -3.10
C GLN A 90 -12.04 -11.54 -1.59
N HIS A 91 -12.56 -10.42 -1.05
CA HIS A 91 -12.91 -10.28 0.36
C HIS A 91 -14.03 -9.26 0.56
N HIS A 92 -14.60 -9.24 1.77
CA HIS A 92 -15.66 -8.31 2.19
C HIS A 92 -15.21 -7.30 3.25
N PHE A 93 -13.90 -7.12 3.42
CA PHE A 93 -13.39 -6.16 4.38
C PHE A 93 -13.49 -4.74 3.86
N ASP A 94 -13.99 -3.83 4.70
CA ASP A 94 -14.00 -2.40 4.44
C ASP A 94 -12.60 -1.83 4.54
N PHE A 95 -11.79 -2.33 5.48
CA PHE A 95 -10.37 -2.01 5.56
C PHE A 95 -9.54 -3.11 6.21
N ILE A 96 -8.28 -3.12 5.80
CA ILE A 96 -7.29 -4.09 6.24
C ILE A 96 -6.05 -3.33 6.68
N TYR A 97 -5.63 -3.55 7.92
CA TYR A 97 -4.37 -3.03 8.43
C TYR A 97 -3.37 -4.16 8.61
N GLY A 98 -2.18 -3.99 8.08
CA GLY A 98 -1.16 -5.03 8.18
C GLY A 98 0.16 -4.63 7.53
N VAL A 99 0.96 -5.66 7.25
CA VAL A 99 2.25 -5.48 6.58
C VAL A 99 2.05 -5.16 5.09
N GLN A 100 2.95 -4.34 4.56
CA GLN A 100 3.02 -4.11 3.13
C GLN A 100 3.83 -5.23 2.46
N THR A 101 3.35 -5.74 1.33
CA THR A 101 4.12 -6.63 0.47
C THR A 101 4.83 -5.81 -0.60
N ASP A 102 6.16 -5.93 -0.66
CA ASP A 102 6.99 -5.27 -1.65
C ASP A 102 7.15 -6.05 -2.97
N ASP A 103 8.06 -5.61 -3.84
CA ASP A 103 8.30 -6.14 -5.19
C ASP A 103 8.60 -7.66 -5.25
N ASN A 104 9.24 -8.22 -4.21
CA ASN A 104 9.62 -9.64 -4.18
C ASN A 104 8.44 -10.62 -4.31
N PRO A 105 7.29 -10.41 -3.64
CA PRO A 105 6.14 -11.28 -3.82
C PRO A 105 5.60 -11.29 -5.25
N THR A 106 5.68 -10.19 -5.98
CA THR A 106 5.25 -10.15 -7.39
C THR A 106 6.12 -11.05 -8.28
N GLN A 107 7.43 -11.09 -8.03
CA GLN A 107 8.35 -11.98 -8.75
C GLN A 107 8.09 -13.44 -8.39
N ALA A 108 7.87 -13.74 -7.10
CA ALA A 108 7.53 -15.10 -6.66
C ALA A 108 6.23 -15.60 -7.30
N LEU A 109 5.20 -14.75 -7.39
CA LEU A 109 3.95 -15.09 -8.06
C LEU A 109 4.15 -15.34 -9.56
N ALA A 110 4.97 -14.52 -10.24
CA ALA A 110 5.30 -14.72 -11.65
C ALA A 110 6.02 -16.06 -11.89
N ARG A 111 7.01 -16.39 -11.06
CA ARG A 111 7.75 -17.66 -11.13
C ARG A 111 6.85 -18.88 -10.85
N PHE A 112 5.92 -18.76 -9.90
CA PHE A 112 4.93 -19.81 -9.63
C PHE A 112 4.02 -20.05 -10.85
N ARG A 113 3.52 -18.98 -11.50
CA ARG A 113 2.71 -19.09 -12.71
C ARG A 113 3.46 -19.71 -13.89
N GLN A 114 4.79 -19.58 -13.91
CA GLN A 114 5.69 -20.21 -14.90
C GLN A 114 6.10 -21.63 -14.53
N ASN A 115 5.59 -22.19 -13.42
CA ASN A 115 5.95 -23.48 -12.85
C ASN A 115 7.46 -23.61 -12.50
N GLU A 116 8.13 -22.51 -12.20
CA GLU A 116 9.54 -22.50 -11.78
C GLU A 116 9.73 -22.79 -10.31
N ILE A 117 8.71 -22.50 -9.49
CA ILE A 117 8.69 -22.76 -8.04
C ILE A 117 7.36 -23.36 -7.61
N THR A 118 7.37 -24.06 -6.49
CA THR A 118 6.17 -24.64 -5.87
C THR A 118 5.32 -23.56 -5.18
N LYS A 119 4.06 -23.91 -4.85
CA LYS A 119 3.17 -23.02 -4.07
C LYS A 119 3.78 -22.71 -2.70
N GLU A 120 4.39 -23.68 -2.04
CA GLU A 120 5.03 -23.56 -0.74
C GLU A 120 6.21 -22.57 -0.78
N GLU A 121 7.04 -22.66 -1.81
CA GLU A 121 8.16 -21.73 -2.03
C GLU A 121 7.65 -20.32 -2.30
N MET A 122 6.62 -20.16 -3.11
CA MET A 122 5.99 -18.86 -3.35
C MET A 122 5.44 -18.26 -2.05
N LEU A 123 4.65 -19.02 -1.27
CA LEU A 123 4.09 -18.54 0.00
C LEU A 123 5.19 -18.20 1.02
N ALA A 124 6.33 -18.89 1.00
CA ALA A 124 7.47 -18.57 1.85
C ALA A 124 8.04 -17.18 1.55
N GLU A 125 8.07 -16.75 0.27
CA GLU A 125 8.48 -15.39 -0.09
C GLU A 125 7.53 -14.32 0.49
N PHE A 126 6.22 -14.57 0.49
CA PHE A 126 5.23 -13.66 1.10
C PHE A 126 5.30 -13.63 2.63
N ARG A 127 5.91 -14.63 3.27
CA ARG A 127 6.08 -14.72 4.72
C ARG A 127 7.39 -14.12 5.22
N LYS A 128 8.23 -13.58 4.33
CA LYS A 128 9.44 -12.86 4.74
C LYS A 128 9.08 -11.64 5.60
N PRO A 129 9.93 -11.28 6.56
CA PRO A 129 9.64 -10.13 7.42
C PRO A 129 9.66 -8.83 6.63
N TYR A 130 8.57 -8.09 6.69
CA TYR A 130 8.43 -6.75 6.13
C TYR A 130 8.39 -5.73 7.27
N SER A 131 9.12 -4.63 7.09
CA SER A 131 9.25 -3.59 8.12
C SER A 131 8.09 -2.59 8.10
N PHE A 132 7.44 -2.44 6.94
CA PHE A 132 6.43 -1.42 6.72
C PHE A 132 5.02 -1.95 6.90
N LYS A 133 4.13 -1.04 7.35
CA LYS A 133 2.71 -1.31 7.50
C LYS A 133 1.91 -0.39 6.60
N GLN A 134 0.72 -0.85 6.24
CA GLN A 134 -0.23 -0.09 5.46
C GLN A 134 -1.66 -0.33 5.94
N LEU A 135 -2.51 0.64 5.69
CA LEU A 135 -3.96 0.50 5.75
C LEU A 135 -4.48 0.50 4.31
N SER A 136 -5.17 -0.56 3.93
CA SER A 136 -5.92 -0.66 2.68
C SER A 136 -7.39 -0.39 2.96
N ILE A 137 -7.96 0.59 2.27
CA ILE A 137 -9.33 1.07 2.45
C ILE A 137 -10.12 0.68 1.22
N HIS A 138 -11.23 -0.02 1.40
CA HIS A 138 -12.11 -0.53 0.35
C HIS A 138 -13.52 0.06 0.44
N ASN A 139 -13.80 0.86 1.47
CA ASN A 139 -15.07 1.54 1.67
C ASN A 139 -14.92 3.04 1.43
N GLN A 140 -15.70 3.59 0.49
CA GLN A 140 -15.66 5.02 0.15
C GLN A 140 -16.07 5.91 1.33
N SER A 141 -17.06 5.50 2.12
CA SER A 141 -17.53 6.28 3.27
C SER A 141 -16.43 6.52 4.31
N PHE A 142 -15.44 5.62 4.37
CA PHE A 142 -14.30 5.84 5.25
C PHE A 142 -13.36 6.93 4.72
N CYS A 143 -13.21 7.03 3.41
CA CYS A 143 -12.41 8.10 2.81
C CYS A 143 -13.00 9.48 3.13
N ASP A 144 -14.32 9.58 3.25
CA ASP A 144 -15.02 10.84 3.51
C ASP A 144 -14.77 11.40 4.93
N ILE A 145 -14.39 10.52 5.87
CA ILE A 145 -14.05 10.93 7.25
C ILE A 145 -12.57 11.27 7.44
N MET A 146 -11.73 11.00 6.46
CA MET A 146 -10.32 11.40 6.48
C MET A 146 -10.19 12.89 6.20
N LYS A 147 -9.43 13.60 7.03
CA LYS A 147 -9.16 15.02 6.83
C LYS A 147 -7.71 15.22 6.43
N ILE A 148 -7.48 15.96 5.36
CA ILE A 148 -6.11 16.37 5.01
C ILE A 148 -5.63 17.33 6.11
N GLU A 149 -4.51 16.98 6.71
CA GLU A 149 -3.89 17.78 7.77
C GLU A 149 -2.72 18.58 7.24
N LYS A 150 -1.85 17.93 6.46
CA LYS A 150 -0.66 18.55 5.90
C LYS A 150 -0.32 17.97 4.54
N VAL A 151 0.44 18.74 3.78
CA VAL A 151 0.97 18.35 2.48
C VAL A 151 2.44 18.67 2.44
N TYR A 152 3.27 17.74 1.97
CA TYR A 152 4.72 17.89 1.93
C TYR A 152 5.27 17.66 0.52
N GLN A 153 6.34 18.35 0.19
CA GLN A 153 7.15 18.01 -0.96
C GLN A 153 8.01 16.77 -0.63
N SER A 154 7.95 15.73 -1.43
CA SER A 154 8.62 14.46 -1.12
C SER A 154 10.15 14.55 -1.14
N LYS A 155 10.73 15.38 -2.03
CA LYS A 155 12.19 15.52 -2.20
C LYS A 155 12.84 16.19 -0.99
N THR A 156 12.27 17.29 -0.52
CA THR A 156 12.81 18.08 0.60
C THR A 156 12.22 17.69 1.95
N GLY A 157 11.00 17.17 1.99
CA GLY A 157 10.23 16.94 3.21
C GLY A 157 9.64 18.22 3.79
N GLU A 158 9.73 19.35 3.05
CA GLU A 158 9.16 20.62 3.48
C GLU A 158 7.64 20.60 3.39
N GLU A 159 6.99 21.14 4.42
CA GLU A 159 5.55 21.34 4.44
C GLU A 159 5.18 22.42 3.41
N LEU A 160 4.33 22.07 2.46
CA LEU A 160 3.78 23.01 1.50
C LEU A 160 2.68 23.82 2.18
N GLN A 161 2.70 25.14 1.99
CA GLN A 161 1.65 26.02 2.53
C GLN A 161 0.27 25.51 2.09
N LYS A 162 -0.69 25.53 3.02
CA LYS A 162 -2.04 24.99 2.83
C LYS A 162 -2.59 25.35 1.44
N TRP A 163 -2.99 24.33 0.71
CA TRP A 163 -3.91 24.48 -0.41
C TRP A 163 -5.23 25.02 0.18
N GLN A 164 -5.49 26.29 -0.08
CA GLN A 164 -6.76 26.94 0.23
C GLN A 164 -7.79 26.59 -0.82
#